data_079d77630ea554eeeb3bb3feccd791eb
#
_entry.id   079d77630ea554eeeb3bb3feccd791eb
#
_cell.length_a   1.000
_cell.length_b   1.000
_cell.length_c   1.000
_cell.angle_alpha   90.00
_cell.angle_beta   90.00
_cell.angle_gamma   90.00
#
_symmetry.space_group_name_H-M   'P 1'
#
loop_
_entity.id
_entity.type
_entity.pdbx_description
1 polymer ?
#
loop_
_entity_poly.entity_id
_entity_poly.type
_entity_poly.pdbx_seq_one_letter_code
_entity_poly.pdbx_strand_id
1 'polypeptide(L)'
;MGEKIEFPKNYETYLKKAIDSFDSGNMKEAIIFFEKAYAIKQELRIHSFYVTALYENGEYKKAKIVADKEIDYYESEDNLILFYVTILIKGHFFIQAEKIVKEKLAQTNDSDLKWHSQFERIEKEKEQVRIQNEKKYESLIRNIFSMGNQSFEKQACTLKEAKELPLPQFIKAASSLLSNPYVNSIVKTTTIDYLIDRKVKDEMVLEWFGERRIIKLMEILPIVKTKAVQEIERILKETIENNDPILFEAISQEANLHFMILYPFIDEVIKSPNDWVTLYLKRYNQLHEGSRDEKESLEQKKIKKWMYRLNEQIQTWI
;
A
#
# COMPACT_ATOMS: atom_id res chain seq x y z
N MET A 1 31.78 -8.98 -15.52
CA MET A 1 30.59 -9.85 -15.49
C MET A 1 30.74 -10.83 -16.63
N GLY A 2 31.02 -12.12 -16.33
CA GLY A 2 31.21 -13.14 -17.36
C GLY A 2 29.85 -13.53 -17.95
N GLU A 3 29.75 -13.48 -19.27
CA GLU A 3 28.62 -14.06 -20.01
C GLU A 3 28.53 -15.55 -19.68
N LYS A 4 27.36 -15.95 -19.15
CA LYS A 4 27.03 -17.34 -18.93
C LYS A 4 26.81 -17.98 -20.30
N ILE A 5 27.80 -18.71 -20.82
CA ILE A 5 27.66 -19.53 -22.03
C ILE A 5 26.73 -20.68 -21.67
N GLU A 6 25.47 -20.60 -22.06
CA GLU A 6 24.47 -21.66 -21.91
C GLU A 6 24.72 -22.74 -22.98
N PHE A 7 25.13 -23.91 -22.53
CA PHE A 7 25.40 -25.05 -23.44
C PHE A 7 24.10 -25.62 -24.03
N PRO A 8 24.07 -25.99 -25.32
CA PRO A 8 22.91 -26.62 -25.99
C PRO A 8 22.33 -27.84 -25.25
N LYS A 9 23.15 -28.57 -24.51
CA LYS A 9 22.71 -29.73 -23.70
C LYS A 9 21.75 -29.36 -22.57
N ASN A 10 21.73 -28.10 -22.09
CA ASN A 10 20.84 -27.66 -21.00
C ASN A 10 19.41 -27.51 -21.52
N TYR A 11 19.18 -27.05 -22.75
CA TYR A 11 17.86 -26.88 -23.35
C TYR A 11 17.04 -28.17 -23.36
N GLU A 12 17.59 -29.24 -23.97
CA GLU A 12 16.87 -30.52 -24.02
C GLU A 12 16.65 -31.15 -22.66
N THR A 13 17.60 -30.96 -21.71
CA THR A 13 17.43 -31.41 -20.33
C THR A 13 16.29 -30.66 -19.63
N TYR A 14 16.23 -29.35 -19.81
CA TYR A 14 15.14 -28.57 -19.21
C TYR A 14 13.81 -28.89 -19.88
N LEU A 15 13.77 -29.00 -21.19
CA LEU A 15 12.56 -29.36 -21.93
C LEU A 15 12.02 -30.73 -21.50
N LYS A 16 12.88 -31.73 -21.39
CA LYS A 16 12.49 -33.07 -20.94
C LYS A 16 11.90 -33.02 -19.52
N LYS A 17 12.62 -32.40 -18.61
CA LYS A 17 12.13 -32.23 -17.22
C LYS A 17 10.82 -31.47 -17.13
N ALA A 18 10.65 -30.42 -17.96
CA ALA A 18 9.42 -29.64 -18.01
C ALA A 18 8.23 -30.51 -18.46
N ILE A 19 8.42 -31.31 -19.52
CA ILE A 19 7.38 -32.22 -20.02
C ILE A 19 7.07 -33.32 -19.00
N ASP A 20 8.08 -33.99 -18.45
CA ASP A 20 7.90 -35.03 -17.43
C ASP A 20 7.12 -34.48 -16.21
N SER A 21 7.45 -33.27 -15.74
CA SER A 21 6.75 -32.60 -14.63
C SER A 21 5.33 -32.18 -15.02
N PHE A 22 5.12 -31.72 -16.25
CA PHE A 22 3.80 -31.36 -16.79
C PHE A 22 2.88 -32.58 -16.85
N ASP A 23 3.36 -33.68 -17.44
CA ASP A 23 2.62 -34.94 -17.62
C ASP A 23 2.29 -35.60 -16.26
N SER A 24 3.14 -35.41 -15.25
CA SER A 24 2.89 -35.85 -13.88
C SER A 24 1.98 -34.91 -13.06
N GLY A 25 1.53 -33.81 -13.64
CA GLY A 25 0.67 -32.81 -12.96
C GLY A 25 1.41 -31.88 -12.01
N ASN A 26 2.75 -31.93 -11.96
CA ASN A 26 3.54 -31.01 -11.12
C ASN A 26 3.78 -29.69 -11.84
N MET A 27 2.71 -28.87 -11.95
CA MET A 27 2.75 -27.61 -12.72
C MET A 27 3.78 -26.60 -12.20
N LYS A 28 4.04 -26.54 -10.90
CA LYS A 28 5.04 -25.64 -10.32
C LYS A 28 6.44 -25.93 -10.80
N GLU A 29 6.80 -27.20 -10.86
CA GLU A 29 8.10 -27.62 -11.33
C GLU A 29 8.20 -27.52 -12.87
N ALA A 30 7.14 -27.88 -13.58
CA ALA A 30 7.04 -27.71 -15.03
C ALA A 30 7.29 -26.24 -15.43
N ILE A 31 6.67 -25.27 -14.75
CA ILE A 31 6.85 -23.84 -14.99
C ILE A 31 8.33 -23.45 -14.89
N ILE A 32 9.03 -23.87 -13.83
CA ILE A 32 10.45 -23.56 -13.62
C ILE A 32 11.32 -24.05 -14.79
N PHE A 33 11.05 -25.26 -15.27
CA PHE A 33 11.84 -25.83 -16.36
C PHE A 33 11.42 -25.30 -17.73
N PHE A 34 10.13 -25.03 -17.97
CA PHE A 34 9.68 -24.34 -19.18
C PHE A 34 10.25 -22.94 -19.27
N GLU A 35 10.29 -22.17 -18.19
CA GLU A 35 10.90 -20.84 -18.17
C GLU A 35 12.37 -20.89 -18.59
N LYS A 36 13.14 -21.85 -18.05
CA LYS A 36 14.55 -22.04 -18.41
C LYS A 36 14.73 -22.47 -19.86
N ALA A 37 13.91 -23.38 -20.36
CA ALA A 37 13.96 -23.84 -21.74
C ALA A 37 13.56 -22.72 -22.71
N TYR A 38 12.50 -21.97 -22.40
CA TYR A 38 12.01 -20.86 -23.21
C TYR A 38 12.98 -19.67 -23.24
N ALA A 39 13.73 -19.45 -22.16
CA ALA A 39 14.79 -18.44 -22.12
C ALA A 39 15.96 -18.77 -23.09
N ILE A 40 16.23 -20.06 -23.35
CA ILE A 40 17.26 -20.49 -24.30
C ILE A 40 16.74 -20.48 -25.74
N LYS A 41 15.51 -20.98 -25.95
CA LYS A 41 14.93 -21.09 -27.29
C LYS A 41 13.42 -20.84 -27.24
N GLN A 42 12.98 -19.77 -27.88
CA GLN A 42 11.58 -19.35 -27.94
C GLN A 42 10.84 -20.09 -29.07
N GLU A 43 10.52 -21.38 -28.86
CA GLU A 43 9.72 -22.16 -29.77
C GLU A 43 8.24 -22.09 -29.43
N LEU A 44 7.36 -21.94 -30.41
CA LEU A 44 5.89 -21.86 -30.22
C LEU A 44 5.34 -23.09 -29.48
N ARG A 45 5.90 -24.29 -29.75
CA ARG A 45 5.50 -25.49 -29.02
C ARG A 45 5.76 -25.38 -27.51
N ILE A 46 6.95 -24.91 -27.11
CA ILE A 46 7.30 -24.73 -25.71
C ILE A 46 6.46 -23.61 -25.11
N HIS A 47 6.28 -22.53 -25.87
CA HIS A 47 5.43 -21.41 -25.49
C HIS A 47 4.03 -21.89 -25.08
N SER A 48 3.37 -22.72 -25.89
CA SER A 48 2.03 -23.23 -25.60
C SER A 48 1.99 -24.05 -24.29
N PHE A 49 2.95 -24.97 -24.09
CA PHE A 49 3.04 -25.75 -22.87
C PHE A 49 3.32 -24.86 -21.64
N TYR A 50 4.20 -23.88 -21.79
CA TYR A 50 4.53 -22.96 -20.69
C TYR A 50 3.33 -22.12 -20.26
N VAL A 51 2.60 -21.54 -21.24
CA VAL A 51 1.38 -20.78 -20.97
C VAL A 51 0.30 -21.67 -20.35
N THR A 52 0.14 -22.90 -20.83
CA THR A 52 -0.80 -23.89 -20.25
C THR A 52 -0.42 -24.24 -18.82
N ALA A 53 0.86 -24.51 -18.54
CA ALA A 53 1.32 -24.80 -17.18
C ALA A 53 1.06 -23.64 -16.21
N LEU A 54 1.30 -22.41 -16.66
CA LEU A 54 0.99 -21.19 -15.87
C LEU A 54 -0.51 -21.07 -15.62
N TYR A 55 -1.34 -21.34 -16.62
CA TYR A 55 -2.79 -21.31 -16.51
C TYR A 55 -3.30 -22.36 -15.51
N GLU A 56 -2.85 -23.62 -15.64
CA GLU A 56 -3.25 -24.72 -14.75
C GLU A 56 -2.76 -24.51 -13.30
N ASN A 57 -1.63 -23.81 -13.11
CA ASN A 57 -1.15 -23.43 -11.79
C ASN A 57 -1.86 -22.19 -11.20
N GLY A 58 -2.81 -21.58 -11.92
CA GLY A 58 -3.52 -20.38 -11.49
C GLY A 58 -2.74 -19.08 -11.60
N GLU A 59 -1.57 -19.09 -12.28
CA GLU A 59 -0.73 -17.91 -12.49
C GLU A 59 -1.17 -17.10 -13.72
N TYR A 60 -2.46 -16.75 -13.78
CA TYR A 60 -3.10 -16.15 -14.95
C TYR A 60 -2.45 -14.85 -15.45
N LYS A 61 -1.95 -14.01 -14.51
CA LYS A 61 -1.25 -12.77 -14.88
C LYS A 61 0.05 -13.05 -15.63
N LYS A 62 0.82 -14.06 -15.19
CA LYS A 62 2.05 -14.47 -15.87
C LYS A 62 1.73 -15.16 -17.18
N ALA A 63 0.71 -16.03 -17.19
CA ALA A 63 0.23 -16.68 -18.42
C ALA A 63 -0.09 -15.64 -19.50
N LYS A 64 -0.81 -14.56 -19.16
CA LYS A 64 -1.08 -13.44 -20.06
C LYS A 64 0.21 -12.78 -20.55
N ILE A 65 1.14 -12.42 -19.66
CA ILE A 65 2.40 -11.75 -20.04
C ILE A 65 3.21 -12.59 -21.03
N VAL A 66 3.22 -13.91 -20.85
CA VAL A 66 3.91 -14.82 -21.77
C VAL A 66 3.13 -14.93 -23.09
N ALA A 67 1.81 -15.10 -23.03
CA ALA A 67 0.95 -15.23 -24.21
C ALA A 67 0.97 -13.98 -25.10
N ASP A 68 1.03 -12.78 -24.51
CA ASP A 68 1.09 -11.50 -25.24
C ASP A 68 2.32 -11.40 -26.18
N LYS A 69 3.40 -12.13 -25.90
CA LYS A 69 4.61 -12.11 -26.73
C LYS A 69 4.41 -12.77 -28.08
N GLU A 70 3.45 -13.68 -28.17
CA GLU A 70 3.12 -14.46 -29.36
C GLU A 70 1.62 -14.33 -29.70
N ILE A 71 1.10 -13.10 -29.62
CA ILE A 71 -0.34 -12.86 -29.80
C ILE A 71 -0.84 -13.32 -31.18
N ASP A 72 -0.05 -13.11 -32.21
CA ASP A 72 -0.37 -13.54 -33.60
C ASP A 72 -0.59 -15.06 -33.68
N TYR A 73 0.13 -15.84 -32.88
CA TYR A 73 -0.08 -17.28 -32.76
C TYR A 73 -1.48 -17.61 -32.21
N TYR A 74 -1.92 -16.86 -31.18
CA TYR A 74 -3.26 -17.08 -30.62
C TYR A 74 -4.37 -16.61 -31.56
N GLU A 75 -4.13 -15.58 -32.35
CA GLU A 75 -5.09 -15.08 -33.34
C GLU A 75 -5.22 -15.95 -34.59
N SER A 76 -4.26 -16.87 -34.84
CA SER A 76 -4.23 -17.72 -36.01
C SER A 76 -5.35 -18.77 -36.07
N GLU A 77 -5.87 -19.21 -34.93
CA GLU A 77 -6.91 -20.22 -34.82
C GLU A 77 -7.93 -19.91 -33.73
N ASP A 78 -9.22 -20.20 -33.99
CA ASP A 78 -10.31 -19.91 -33.03
C ASP A 78 -10.15 -20.61 -31.68
N ASN A 79 -9.60 -21.81 -31.63
CA ASN A 79 -9.39 -22.50 -30.35
C ASN A 79 -8.26 -21.86 -29.52
N LEU A 80 -7.24 -21.33 -30.15
CA LEU A 80 -6.12 -20.66 -29.51
C LEU A 80 -6.57 -19.31 -28.92
N ILE A 81 -7.31 -18.53 -29.73
CA ILE A 81 -7.81 -17.24 -29.23
C ILE A 81 -8.87 -17.42 -28.14
N LEU A 82 -9.68 -18.46 -28.15
CA LEU A 82 -10.59 -18.83 -27.06
C LEU A 82 -9.85 -19.17 -25.78
N PHE A 83 -8.71 -19.87 -25.88
CA PHE A 83 -7.86 -20.14 -24.75
C PHE A 83 -7.25 -18.87 -24.19
N TYR A 84 -6.76 -17.98 -25.05
CA TYR A 84 -6.25 -16.67 -24.63
C TYR A 84 -7.34 -15.83 -23.93
N VAL A 85 -8.56 -15.77 -24.48
CA VAL A 85 -9.72 -15.12 -23.83
C VAL A 85 -9.99 -15.75 -22.47
N THR A 86 -9.85 -17.06 -22.33
CA THR A 86 -10.01 -17.75 -21.04
C THR A 86 -8.97 -17.30 -20.03
N ILE A 87 -7.71 -17.14 -20.44
CA ILE A 87 -6.63 -16.57 -19.60
C ILE A 87 -7.00 -15.15 -19.16
N LEU A 88 -7.48 -14.32 -20.08
CA LEU A 88 -7.89 -12.94 -19.78
C LEU A 88 -9.02 -12.89 -18.75
N ILE A 89 -10.05 -13.75 -18.91
CA ILE A 89 -11.19 -13.81 -17.98
C ILE A 89 -10.71 -14.22 -16.58
N LYS A 90 -9.92 -15.29 -16.49
CA LYS A 90 -9.41 -15.79 -15.20
C LYS A 90 -8.41 -14.84 -14.54
N GLY A 91 -7.65 -14.08 -15.34
CA GLY A 91 -6.75 -13.03 -14.88
C GLY A 91 -7.44 -11.70 -14.53
N HIS A 92 -8.75 -11.60 -14.73
CA HIS A 92 -9.60 -10.41 -14.54
C HIS A 92 -9.27 -9.25 -15.51
N PHE A 93 -8.76 -9.55 -16.71
CA PHE A 93 -8.50 -8.59 -17.77
C PHE A 93 -9.74 -8.40 -18.66
N PHE A 94 -10.88 -8.10 -18.04
CA PHE A 94 -12.21 -8.12 -18.68
C PHE A 94 -12.33 -7.19 -19.88
N ILE A 95 -11.72 -5.99 -19.84
CA ILE A 95 -11.79 -5.03 -20.96
C ILE A 95 -11.17 -5.62 -22.22
N GLN A 96 -10.02 -6.30 -22.08
CA GLN A 96 -9.36 -6.93 -23.23
C GLN A 96 -10.15 -8.14 -23.73
N ALA A 97 -10.66 -8.98 -22.82
CA ALA A 97 -11.49 -10.11 -23.17
C ALA A 97 -12.75 -9.68 -23.94
N GLU A 98 -13.47 -8.65 -23.45
CA GLU A 98 -14.64 -8.11 -24.15
C GLU A 98 -14.34 -7.57 -25.53
N LYS A 99 -13.21 -6.86 -25.67
CA LYS A 99 -12.80 -6.33 -26.98
C LYS A 99 -12.68 -7.44 -28.00
N ILE A 100 -11.94 -8.51 -27.68
CA ILE A 100 -11.73 -9.65 -28.56
C ILE A 100 -13.05 -10.35 -28.90
N VAL A 101 -13.88 -10.61 -27.89
CA VAL A 101 -15.16 -11.29 -28.07
C VAL A 101 -16.10 -10.47 -28.97
N LYS A 102 -16.18 -9.15 -28.80
CA LYS A 102 -16.98 -8.25 -29.64
C LYS A 102 -16.47 -8.21 -31.07
N GLU A 103 -15.15 -8.16 -31.28
CA GLU A 103 -14.56 -8.20 -32.62
C GLU A 103 -14.87 -9.52 -33.32
N LYS A 104 -14.80 -10.65 -32.63
CA LYS A 104 -15.14 -11.97 -33.20
C LYS A 104 -16.65 -12.13 -33.51
N LEU A 105 -17.53 -11.66 -32.63
CA LEU A 105 -18.97 -11.63 -32.88
C LEU A 105 -19.31 -10.78 -34.11
N ALA A 106 -18.70 -9.61 -34.25
CA ALA A 106 -18.89 -8.77 -35.43
C ALA A 106 -18.46 -9.45 -36.75
N GLN A 107 -17.39 -10.27 -36.71
CA GLN A 107 -16.92 -11.04 -37.88
C GLN A 107 -17.87 -12.18 -38.26
N THR A 108 -18.59 -12.75 -37.31
CA THR A 108 -19.51 -13.88 -37.52
C THR A 108 -20.97 -13.44 -37.66
N ASN A 109 -21.23 -12.14 -37.88
CA ASN A 109 -22.59 -11.55 -37.92
C ASN A 109 -23.44 -11.93 -36.72
N ASP A 110 -22.81 -11.98 -35.53
CA ASP A 110 -23.47 -12.24 -34.24
C ASP A 110 -24.16 -13.63 -34.13
N SER A 111 -23.75 -14.60 -34.95
CA SER A 111 -24.37 -15.93 -35.03
C SER A 111 -23.62 -17.05 -34.31
N ASP A 112 -22.38 -16.78 -33.81
CA ASP A 112 -21.54 -17.81 -33.20
C ASP A 112 -21.80 -17.98 -31.69
N LEU A 113 -22.46 -19.08 -31.33
CA LEU A 113 -22.80 -19.45 -29.97
C LEU A 113 -21.58 -19.57 -29.02
N LYS A 114 -20.40 -19.89 -29.56
CA LYS A 114 -19.18 -20.02 -28.75
C LYS A 114 -18.78 -18.64 -28.21
N TRP A 115 -18.82 -17.60 -29.03
CA TRP A 115 -18.47 -16.25 -28.64
C TRP A 115 -19.51 -15.62 -27.73
N HIS A 116 -20.79 -15.89 -27.95
CA HIS A 116 -21.86 -15.51 -27.02
C HIS A 116 -21.64 -16.11 -25.64
N SER A 117 -21.29 -17.40 -25.55
CA SER A 117 -21.00 -18.05 -24.27
C SER A 117 -19.80 -17.44 -23.54
N GLN A 118 -18.78 -16.97 -24.27
CA GLN A 118 -17.65 -16.25 -23.65
C GLN A 118 -18.09 -14.88 -23.12
N PHE A 119 -18.96 -14.18 -23.82
CA PHE A 119 -19.50 -12.91 -23.35
C PHE A 119 -20.27 -13.07 -22.03
N GLU A 120 -21.18 -14.05 -21.97
CA GLU A 120 -21.91 -14.39 -20.75
C GLU A 120 -20.96 -14.77 -19.60
N ARG A 121 -19.91 -15.50 -19.91
CA ARG A 121 -18.88 -15.88 -18.93
C ARG A 121 -18.13 -14.66 -18.39
N ILE A 122 -17.79 -13.70 -19.24
CA ILE A 122 -17.17 -12.44 -18.81
C ILE A 122 -18.09 -11.70 -17.84
N GLU A 123 -19.36 -11.53 -18.17
CA GLU A 123 -20.32 -10.81 -17.31
C GLU A 123 -20.51 -11.53 -15.95
N LYS A 124 -20.60 -12.85 -15.97
CA LYS A 124 -20.70 -13.65 -14.74
C LYS A 124 -19.47 -13.51 -13.84
N GLU A 125 -18.26 -13.59 -14.39
CA GLU A 125 -17.03 -13.45 -13.62
C GLU A 125 -16.86 -12.01 -13.11
N LYS A 126 -17.22 -10.98 -13.88
CA LYS A 126 -17.27 -9.58 -13.42
C LYS A 126 -18.18 -9.43 -12.21
N GLU A 127 -19.37 -9.98 -12.28
CA GLU A 127 -20.34 -9.89 -11.19
C GLU A 127 -19.84 -10.63 -9.94
N GLN A 128 -19.21 -11.79 -10.09
CA GLN A 128 -18.62 -12.50 -8.96
C GLN A 128 -17.50 -11.70 -8.29
N VAL A 129 -16.60 -11.08 -9.07
CA VAL A 129 -15.53 -10.22 -8.56
C VAL A 129 -16.12 -8.99 -7.87
N ARG A 130 -17.19 -8.39 -8.42
CA ARG A 130 -17.90 -7.27 -7.80
C ARG A 130 -18.45 -7.66 -6.43
N ILE A 131 -19.16 -8.78 -6.34
CA ILE A 131 -19.76 -9.30 -5.09
C ILE A 131 -18.67 -9.63 -4.05
N GLN A 132 -17.57 -10.25 -4.46
CA GLN A 132 -16.44 -10.55 -3.57
C GLN A 132 -15.81 -9.28 -3.01
N ASN A 133 -15.60 -8.27 -3.86
CA ASN A 133 -15.05 -6.97 -3.44
C ASN A 133 -16.01 -6.25 -2.49
N GLU A 134 -17.32 -6.25 -2.75
CA GLU A 134 -18.31 -5.66 -1.85
C GLU A 134 -18.26 -6.30 -0.46
N LYS A 135 -18.25 -7.63 -0.36
CA LYS A 135 -18.12 -8.36 0.91
C LYS A 135 -16.82 -8.04 1.63
N LYS A 136 -15.71 -7.97 0.88
CA LYS A 136 -14.40 -7.56 1.43
C LYS A 136 -14.47 -6.15 2.01
N TYR A 137 -15.03 -5.20 1.26
CA TYR A 137 -15.17 -3.82 1.70
C TYR A 137 -16.08 -3.67 2.91
N GLU A 138 -17.22 -4.37 2.96
CA GLU A 138 -18.09 -4.38 4.13
C GLU A 138 -17.38 -4.93 5.37
N SER A 139 -16.64 -6.03 5.24
CA SER A 139 -15.85 -6.59 6.33
C SER A 139 -14.81 -5.59 6.82
N LEU A 140 -14.09 -4.95 5.91
CA LEU A 140 -13.07 -3.96 6.22
C LEU A 140 -13.68 -2.73 6.92
N ILE A 141 -14.83 -2.25 6.45
CA ILE A 141 -15.55 -1.14 7.07
C ILE A 141 -15.98 -1.51 8.49
N ARG A 142 -16.49 -2.73 8.74
CA ARG A 142 -16.81 -3.20 10.10
C ARG A 142 -15.56 -3.20 11.01
N ASN A 143 -14.42 -3.68 10.50
CA ASN A 143 -13.17 -3.67 11.24
C ASN A 143 -12.71 -2.25 11.59
N ILE A 144 -12.89 -1.31 10.68
CA ILE A 144 -12.57 0.11 10.92
C ILE A 144 -13.46 0.70 12.02
N PHE A 145 -14.75 0.44 12.01
CA PHE A 145 -15.65 0.94 13.06
C PHE A 145 -15.36 0.35 14.44
N SER A 146 -14.80 -0.86 14.52
CA SER A 146 -14.42 -1.51 15.77
C SER A 146 -12.96 -1.27 16.19
N MET A 147 -12.21 -0.45 15.45
CA MET A 147 -10.77 -0.27 15.59
C MET A 147 -10.35 0.30 16.95
N GLY A 148 -11.18 1.12 17.60
CA GLY A 148 -10.85 1.77 18.86
C GLY A 148 -10.47 0.80 20.01
N ASN A 149 -10.91 -0.46 19.94
CA ASN A 149 -10.59 -1.47 20.96
C ASN A 149 -9.38 -2.35 20.59
N GLN A 150 -8.64 -1.99 19.54
CA GLN A 150 -7.51 -2.78 19.03
C GLN A 150 -6.18 -2.15 19.40
N SER A 151 -5.11 -2.97 19.46
CA SER A 151 -3.74 -2.44 19.62
C SER A 151 -3.34 -1.53 18.46
N PHE A 152 -2.36 -0.66 18.70
CA PHE A 152 -1.83 0.24 17.68
C PHE A 152 -1.45 -0.46 16.38
N GLU A 153 -0.74 -1.61 16.48
CA GLU A 153 -0.32 -2.38 15.29
C GLU A 153 -1.51 -2.86 14.46
N LYS A 154 -2.57 -3.34 15.11
CA LYS A 154 -3.79 -3.76 14.42
C LYS A 154 -4.52 -2.58 13.79
N GLN A 155 -4.59 -1.44 14.48
CA GLN A 155 -5.14 -0.21 13.93
C GLN A 155 -4.38 0.23 12.68
N ALA A 156 -3.04 0.24 12.73
CA ALA A 156 -2.19 0.61 11.62
C ALA A 156 -2.33 -0.36 10.43
N CYS A 157 -2.41 -1.67 10.70
CA CYS A 157 -2.63 -2.69 9.68
C CYS A 157 -4.00 -2.52 8.99
N THR A 158 -5.07 -2.33 9.77
CA THR A 158 -6.42 -2.11 9.25
C THR A 158 -6.51 -0.82 8.41
N LEU A 159 -5.82 0.24 8.83
CA LEU A 159 -5.75 1.48 8.04
C LEU A 159 -5.02 1.27 6.71
N LYS A 160 -3.95 0.48 6.70
CA LYS A 160 -3.23 0.13 5.46
C LYS A 160 -4.14 -0.61 4.47
N GLU A 161 -4.96 -1.54 4.96
CA GLU A 161 -5.96 -2.22 4.13
C GLU A 161 -7.07 -1.27 3.67
N ALA A 162 -7.44 -0.27 4.49
CA ALA A 162 -8.45 0.72 4.14
C ALA A 162 -8.11 1.56 2.90
N LYS A 163 -6.85 1.62 2.49
CA LYS A 163 -6.42 2.22 1.21
C LYS A 163 -7.06 1.54 0.00
N GLU A 164 -7.44 0.27 0.11
CA GLU A 164 -8.08 -0.47 -0.98
C GLU A 164 -9.57 -0.09 -1.16
N LEU A 165 -10.17 0.63 -0.21
CA LEU A 165 -11.56 1.06 -0.29
C LEU A 165 -11.75 2.08 -1.43
N PRO A 166 -12.84 1.99 -2.19
CA PRO A 166 -13.29 3.07 -3.06
C PRO A 166 -13.45 4.38 -2.29
N LEU A 167 -13.20 5.51 -2.95
CA LEU A 167 -13.11 6.82 -2.28
C LEU A 167 -14.31 7.16 -1.39
N PRO A 168 -15.59 6.96 -1.80
CA PRO A 168 -16.73 7.28 -0.94
C PRO A 168 -16.75 6.46 0.36
N GLN A 169 -16.43 5.17 0.28
CA GLN A 169 -16.35 4.28 1.44
C GLN A 169 -15.18 4.67 2.34
N PHE A 170 -14.03 5.03 1.75
CA PHE A 170 -12.87 5.49 2.51
C PHE A 170 -13.16 6.78 3.27
N ILE A 171 -13.82 7.78 2.64
CA ILE A 171 -14.22 9.03 3.30
C ILE A 171 -15.11 8.76 4.51
N LYS A 172 -16.10 7.88 4.37
CA LYS A 172 -16.99 7.48 5.47
C LYS A 172 -16.22 6.80 6.61
N ALA A 173 -15.32 5.89 6.28
CA ALA A 173 -14.45 5.20 7.24
C ALA A 173 -13.51 6.19 7.94
N ALA A 174 -12.86 7.07 7.20
CA ALA A 174 -11.96 8.10 7.72
C ALA A 174 -12.66 9.06 8.68
N SER A 175 -13.88 9.50 8.37
CA SER A 175 -14.69 10.34 9.28
C SER A 175 -14.92 9.66 10.62
N SER A 176 -15.20 8.35 10.63
CA SER A 176 -15.34 7.57 11.86
C SER A 176 -14.01 7.45 12.62
N LEU A 177 -12.90 7.19 11.92
CA LEU A 177 -11.57 7.08 12.54
C LEU A 177 -11.15 8.39 13.20
N LEU A 178 -11.29 9.50 12.49
CA LEU A 178 -10.85 10.81 12.97
C LEU A 178 -11.64 11.29 14.19
N SER A 179 -12.93 10.95 14.25
CA SER A 179 -13.81 11.36 15.35
C SER A 179 -13.79 10.42 16.56
N ASN A 180 -13.12 9.28 16.49
CA ASN A 180 -13.08 8.28 17.55
C ASN A 180 -11.96 8.58 18.57
N PRO A 181 -12.26 8.77 19.88
CA PRO A 181 -11.25 9.07 20.89
C PRO A 181 -10.28 7.92 21.17
N TYR A 182 -10.64 6.68 20.84
CA TYR A 182 -9.83 5.49 21.09
C TYR A 182 -8.93 5.10 19.92
N VAL A 183 -8.99 5.83 18.82
CA VAL A 183 -8.07 5.63 17.69
C VAL A 183 -6.78 6.39 17.98
N ASN A 184 -5.66 5.70 17.78
CA ASN A 184 -4.32 6.23 17.99
C ASN A 184 -4.06 7.50 17.15
N SER A 185 -3.39 8.49 17.73
CA SER A 185 -3.11 9.78 17.09
C SER A 185 -2.31 9.62 15.80
N ILE A 186 -1.35 8.69 15.71
CA ILE A 186 -0.58 8.42 14.49
C ILE A 186 -1.49 7.83 13.40
N VAL A 187 -2.43 6.96 13.77
CA VAL A 187 -3.42 6.42 12.82
C VAL A 187 -4.31 7.53 12.27
N LYS A 188 -4.73 8.47 13.11
CA LYS A 188 -5.49 9.67 12.69
C LYS A 188 -4.66 10.53 11.73
N THR A 189 -3.42 10.82 12.07
CA THR A 189 -2.48 11.58 11.21
C THR A 189 -2.30 10.92 9.85
N THR A 190 -2.02 9.63 9.84
CA THR A 190 -1.89 8.86 8.58
C THR A 190 -3.20 8.84 7.78
N THR A 191 -4.37 8.84 8.46
CA THR A 191 -5.67 8.95 7.79
C THR A 191 -5.84 10.31 7.11
N ILE A 192 -5.41 11.40 7.76
CA ILE A 192 -5.42 12.74 7.16
C ILE A 192 -4.54 12.78 5.92
N ASP A 193 -3.31 12.25 5.98
CA ASP A 193 -2.41 12.18 4.84
C ASP A 193 -3.04 11.41 3.67
N TYR A 194 -3.69 10.26 3.93
CA TYR A 194 -4.39 9.51 2.87
C TYR A 194 -5.56 10.27 2.24
N LEU A 195 -6.26 11.09 3.01
CA LEU A 195 -7.33 11.96 2.49
C LEU A 195 -6.77 13.05 1.60
N ILE A 196 -5.67 13.69 2.03
CA ILE A 196 -4.98 14.74 1.27
C ILE A 196 -4.40 14.17 -0.04
N ASP A 197 -3.73 13.03 0.01
CA ASP A 197 -3.17 12.36 -1.18
C ASP A 197 -4.26 12.04 -2.22
N ARG A 198 -5.46 11.70 -1.76
CA ARG A 198 -6.63 11.44 -2.61
C ARG A 198 -7.39 12.71 -3.00
N LYS A 199 -6.87 13.89 -2.65
CA LYS A 199 -7.43 15.21 -2.98
C LYS A 199 -8.87 15.40 -2.46
N VAL A 200 -9.17 14.82 -1.31
CA VAL A 200 -10.46 15.05 -0.61
C VAL A 200 -10.51 16.47 -0.11
N LYS A 201 -11.63 17.15 -0.35
CA LYS A 201 -11.81 18.57 -0.02
C LYS A 201 -12.75 18.81 1.15
N ASP A 202 -13.35 17.75 1.66
CA ASP A 202 -14.36 17.81 2.70
C ASP A 202 -13.78 18.32 4.03
N GLU A 203 -14.65 18.92 4.84
CA GLU A 203 -14.35 19.19 6.24
C GLU A 203 -14.56 17.91 7.05
N MET A 204 -13.68 17.66 8.03
CA MET A 204 -13.74 16.49 8.90
C MET A 204 -13.75 16.89 10.36
N VAL A 205 -14.43 16.11 11.19
CA VAL A 205 -14.34 16.24 12.65
C VAL A 205 -13.17 15.39 13.13
N LEU A 206 -12.20 16.04 13.76
CA LEU A 206 -11.06 15.38 14.41
C LEU A 206 -11.26 15.42 15.92
N GLU A 207 -11.27 14.26 16.55
CA GLU A 207 -11.06 14.19 18.01
C GLU A 207 -9.57 14.33 18.29
N TRP A 208 -9.18 15.35 19.08
CA TRP A 208 -7.81 15.72 19.32
C TRP A 208 -7.62 16.13 20.79
N PHE A 209 -6.90 15.33 21.54
CA PHE A 209 -6.65 15.53 22.99
C PHE A 209 -7.92 15.77 23.85
N GLY A 210 -9.00 15.04 23.56
CA GLY A 210 -10.28 15.15 24.27
C GLY A 210 -11.22 16.23 23.70
N GLU A 211 -10.80 16.98 22.70
CA GLU A 211 -11.60 18.02 22.04
C GLU A 211 -12.03 17.59 20.63
N ARG A 212 -13.21 17.97 20.22
CA ARG A 212 -13.66 17.82 18.82
C ARG A 212 -13.40 19.10 18.06
N ARG A 213 -12.56 19.02 17.05
CA ARG A 213 -12.17 20.15 16.19
C ARG A 213 -12.52 19.85 14.72
N ILE A 214 -13.03 20.86 14.01
CA ILE A 214 -13.25 20.76 12.58
C ILE A 214 -11.94 21.08 11.87
N ILE A 215 -11.52 20.18 10.96
CA ILE A 215 -10.36 20.35 10.10
C ILE A 215 -10.82 20.49 8.65
N LYS A 216 -10.20 21.40 7.93
CA LYS A 216 -10.41 21.61 6.49
C LYS A 216 -9.23 21.04 5.74
N LEU A 217 -9.41 19.89 5.10
CA LEU A 217 -8.31 19.14 4.48
C LEU A 217 -7.51 19.95 3.45
N MET A 218 -8.15 20.91 2.76
CA MET A 218 -7.46 21.78 1.80
C MET A 218 -6.51 22.81 2.43
N GLU A 219 -6.70 23.13 3.71
CA GLU A 219 -5.90 24.11 4.43
C GLU A 219 -4.74 23.47 5.20
N ILE A 220 -4.72 22.14 5.29
CA ILE A 220 -3.71 21.40 6.03
C ILE A 220 -2.43 21.27 5.21
N LEU A 221 -1.33 21.75 5.78
CA LEU A 221 0.01 21.58 5.20
C LEU A 221 0.59 20.21 5.60
N PRO A 222 1.36 19.55 4.73
CA PRO A 222 2.17 18.40 5.12
C PRO A 222 3.07 18.72 6.32
N ILE A 223 3.29 17.77 7.22
CA ILE A 223 4.08 17.95 8.46
C ILE A 223 5.41 18.66 8.17
N VAL A 224 6.16 18.20 7.18
CA VAL A 224 7.46 18.75 6.80
C VAL A 224 7.41 20.20 6.26
N LYS A 225 6.23 20.71 5.93
CA LYS A 225 6.02 22.08 5.47
C LYS A 225 5.51 23.02 6.56
N THR A 226 5.24 22.54 7.75
CA THR A 226 4.85 23.38 8.88
C THR A 226 6.06 24.18 9.38
N LYS A 227 5.83 25.43 9.74
CA LYS A 227 6.91 26.35 10.14
C LYS A 227 7.67 25.87 11.37
N ALA A 228 6.95 25.39 12.36
CA ALA A 228 7.54 24.90 13.61
C ALA A 228 8.45 23.68 13.38
N VAL A 229 8.05 22.75 12.49
CA VAL A 229 8.86 21.57 12.16
C VAL A 229 10.16 22.00 11.48
N GLN A 230 10.07 22.82 10.43
CA GLN A 230 11.25 23.31 9.70
C GLN A 230 12.22 24.04 10.61
N GLU A 231 11.71 24.84 11.52
CA GLU A 231 12.54 25.61 12.45
C GLU A 231 13.20 24.73 13.52
N ILE A 232 12.47 23.76 14.08
CA ILE A 232 13.05 22.78 15.02
C ILE A 232 14.13 21.95 14.35
N GLU A 233 13.88 21.43 13.15
CA GLU A 233 14.88 20.66 12.39
C GLU A 233 16.13 21.49 12.10
N ARG A 234 15.95 22.77 11.71
CA ARG A 234 17.07 23.68 11.47
C ARG A 234 17.91 23.88 12.75
N ILE A 235 17.26 24.19 13.88
CA ILE A 235 17.95 24.44 15.15
C ILE A 235 18.69 23.18 15.60
N LEU A 236 18.07 22.00 15.53
CA LEU A 236 18.71 20.72 15.90
C LEU A 236 19.95 20.46 15.07
N LYS A 237 19.88 20.67 13.75
CA LYS A 237 21.03 20.52 12.85
C LYS A 237 22.16 21.46 13.21
N GLU A 238 21.85 22.73 13.39
CA GLU A 238 22.87 23.75 13.71
C GLU A 238 23.51 23.55 15.10
N THR A 239 22.74 23.01 16.06
CA THR A 239 23.19 22.92 17.47
C THR A 239 23.94 21.64 17.77
N ILE A 240 23.51 20.49 17.26
CA ILE A 240 24.01 19.17 17.75
C ILE A 240 24.41 18.19 16.65
N GLU A 241 23.95 18.30 15.39
CA GLU A 241 24.19 17.27 14.36
C GLU A 241 25.68 16.93 14.19
N ASN A 242 26.55 17.96 14.15
CA ASN A 242 28.00 17.76 13.99
C ASN A 242 28.74 17.38 15.29
N ASN A 243 28.18 17.70 16.46
CA ASN A 243 28.84 17.53 17.75
C ASN A 243 28.46 16.19 18.40
N ASP A 244 27.20 15.79 18.28
CA ASP A 244 26.64 14.54 18.83
C ASP A 244 25.57 13.98 17.90
N PRO A 245 25.94 13.22 16.85
CA PRO A 245 25.01 12.62 15.90
C PRO A 245 24.02 11.63 16.56
N ILE A 246 24.40 10.96 17.65
CA ILE A 246 23.54 10.00 18.34
C ILE A 246 22.44 10.75 19.07
N LEU A 247 22.77 11.82 19.79
CA LEU A 247 21.81 12.69 20.45
C LEU A 247 20.88 13.37 19.44
N PHE A 248 21.42 13.83 18.31
CA PHE A 248 20.65 14.40 17.21
C PHE A 248 19.58 13.43 16.69
N GLU A 249 19.98 12.18 16.42
CA GLU A 249 19.06 11.15 15.94
C GLU A 249 17.96 10.86 16.97
N ALA A 250 18.32 10.68 18.24
CA ALA A 250 17.37 10.40 19.32
C ALA A 250 16.34 11.52 19.51
N ILE A 251 16.79 12.79 19.55
CA ILE A 251 15.88 13.94 19.67
C ILE A 251 15.02 14.10 18.42
N SER A 252 15.58 13.89 17.24
CA SER A 252 14.84 14.00 15.98
C SER A 252 13.73 12.95 15.89
N GLN A 253 13.97 11.72 16.32
CA GLN A 253 12.95 10.67 16.38
C GLN A 253 11.83 11.02 17.37
N GLU A 254 12.16 11.50 18.58
CA GLU A 254 11.16 11.95 19.56
C GLU A 254 10.35 13.13 19.03
N ALA A 255 11.01 14.13 18.44
CA ALA A 255 10.35 15.29 17.86
C ALA A 255 9.38 14.90 16.73
N ASN A 256 9.78 13.98 15.86
CA ASN A 256 8.93 13.47 14.78
C ASN A 256 7.66 12.79 15.33
N LEU A 257 7.79 11.98 16.38
CA LEU A 257 6.61 11.40 17.05
C LEU A 257 5.68 12.50 17.61
N HIS A 258 6.25 13.52 18.25
CA HIS A 258 5.47 14.65 18.75
C HIS A 258 4.78 15.42 17.62
N PHE A 259 5.44 15.64 16.48
CA PHE A 259 4.81 16.28 15.32
C PHE A 259 3.64 15.46 14.78
N MET A 260 3.78 14.15 14.68
CA MET A 260 2.69 13.28 14.25
C MET A 260 1.50 13.33 15.19
N ILE A 261 1.72 13.38 16.52
CA ILE A 261 0.65 13.44 17.52
C ILE A 261 -0.04 14.81 17.53
N LEU A 262 0.72 15.90 17.33
CA LEU A 262 0.20 17.27 17.30
C LEU A 262 -0.50 17.64 16.01
N TYR A 263 -0.27 16.89 14.94
CA TYR A 263 -0.84 17.18 13.63
C TYR A 263 -2.38 17.14 13.63
N PRO A 264 -3.07 18.06 12.95
CA PRO A 264 -2.55 19.10 12.05
C PRO A 264 -2.26 20.46 12.75
N PHE A 265 -2.27 20.54 14.08
CA PHE A 265 -2.19 21.79 14.85
C PHE A 265 -0.79 22.10 15.39
N ILE A 266 0.26 21.60 14.72
CA ILE A 266 1.66 21.74 15.16
C ILE A 266 2.02 23.21 15.41
N ASP A 267 1.75 24.09 14.43
CA ASP A 267 2.07 25.53 14.54
C ASP A 267 1.20 26.28 15.56
N GLU A 268 0.07 25.69 15.99
CA GLU A 268 -0.74 26.26 17.08
C GLU A 268 -0.14 25.97 18.45
N VAL A 269 0.48 24.80 18.62
CA VAL A 269 1.07 24.35 19.89
C VAL A 269 2.50 24.82 20.03
N ILE A 270 3.30 24.66 18.98
CA ILE A 270 4.72 25.00 19.00
C ILE A 270 4.91 26.45 18.56
N LYS A 271 4.77 27.38 19.53
CA LYS A 271 4.95 28.82 19.30
C LYS A 271 6.41 29.29 19.42
N SER A 272 7.22 28.57 20.19
CA SER A 272 8.63 28.87 20.39
C SER A 272 9.49 27.62 20.12
N PRO A 273 9.90 27.39 18.85
CA PRO A 273 10.76 26.26 18.48
C PRO A 273 12.07 26.17 19.27
N ASN A 274 12.69 27.34 19.57
CA ASN A 274 13.91 27.40 20.37
C ASN A 274 13.72 26.86 21.80
N ASP A 275 12.61 27.19 22.46
CA ASP A 275 12.31 26.68 23.80
C ASP A 275 12.01 25.20 23.79
N TRP A 276 11.34 24.70 22.72
CA TRP A 276 11.10 23.27 22.54
C TRP A 276 12.42 22.50 22.41
N VAL A 277 13.35 22.95 21.55
CA VAL A 277 14.66 22.33 21.40
C VAL A 277 15.47 22.41 22.71
N THR A 278 15.44 23.55 23.39
CA THR A 278 16.09 23.70 24.69
C THR A 278 15.60 22.67 25.71
N LEU A 279 14.28 22.40 25.74
CA LEU A 279 13.71 21.43 26.68
C LEU A 279 14.02 19.98 26.24
N TYR A 280 14.07 19.66 24.95
CA TYR A 280 14.57 18.37 24.49
C TYR A 280 16.01 18.15 24.96
N LEU A 281 16.91 19.09 24.72
CA LEU A 281 18.32 19.01 25.13
C LEU A 281 18.47 18.88 26.65
N LYS A 282 17.73 19.70 27.43
CA LYS A 282 17.74 19.61 28.91
C LYS A 282 17.29 18.23 29.38
N ARG A 283 16.26 17.66 28.80
CA ARG A 283 15.74 16.33 29.17
C ARG A 283 16.77 15.22 28.92
N TYR A 284 17.43 15.21 27.78
CA TYR A 284 18.45 14.23 27.47
C TYR A 284 19.73 14.42 28.32
N ASN A 285 20.14 15.66 28.58
CA ASN A 285 21.30 15.96 29.43
C ASN A 285 21.03 15.65 30.89
N GLN A 286 19.80 15.82 31.40
CA GLN A 286 19.41 15.49 32.78
C GLN A 286 19.47 13.98 33.06
N LEU A 287 19.42 13.13 32.05
CA LEU A 287 19.66 11.70 32.21
C LEU A 287 21.14 11.39 32.49
N HIS A 288 22.07 12.35 32.27
CA HIS A 288 23.51 12.19 32.43
C HIS A 288 24.11 13.04 33.54
N GLU A 289 23.47 14.17 33.95
CA GLU A 289 24.01 15.08 34.99
C GLU A 289 22.86 15.61 35.87
N GLY A 290 23.03 15.47 37.19
CA GLY A 290 22.09 16.04 38.17
C GLY A 290 22.02 17.58 38.09
N SER A 291 20.89 18.10 37.64
CA SER A 291 20.73 19.52 37.29
C SER A 291 20.39 20.45 38.45
N ARG A 292 20.91 21.71 38.40
CA ARG A 292 20.54 22.82 39.25
C ARG A 292 19.18 23.40 38.80
N ASP A 293 18.31 23.72 39.78
CA ASP A 293 17.03 24.40 39.57
C ASP A 293 17.22 25.82 38.99
N GLU A 294 17.15 25.96 37.68
CA GLU A 294 16.98 27.27 37.04
C GLU A 294 15.49 27.66 37.06
N LYS A 295 15.20 28.94 37.33
CA LYS A 295 13.83 29.47 37.26
C LYS A 295 13.27 29.34 35.85
N GLU A 296 12.31 28.44 35.69
CA GLU A 296 11.63 28.21 34.39
C GLU A 296 10.72 29.37 34.03
N SER A 297 10.74 29.75 32.74
CA SER A 297 9.82 30.73 32.19
C SER A 297 8.38 30.19 32.14
N LEU A 298 7.39 31.06 32.05
CA LEU A 298 5.99 30.66 31.86
C LEU A 298 5.80 29.82 30.56
N GLU A 299 6.54 30.14 29.52
CA GLU A 299 6.49 29.40 28.25
C GLU A 299 7.07 27.99 28.41
N GLN A 300 8.21 27.84 29.04
CA GLN A 300 8.81 26.52 29.33
C GLN A 300 7.88 25.62 30.15
N LYS A 301 7.13 26.20 31.12
CA LYS A 301 6.12 25.43 31.87
C LYS A 301 4.99 24.95 31.00
N LYS A 302 4.52 25.73 30.01
CA LYS A 302 3.50 25.30 29.05
C LYS A 302 4.03 24.18 28.18
N ILE A 303 5.25 24.29 27.66
CA ILE A 303 5.88 23.28 26.81
C ILE A 303 6.06 21.97 27.60
N LYS A 304 6.52 22.03 28.87
CA LYS A 304 6.61 20.83 29.72
C LYS A 304 5.25 20.14 29.90
N LYS A 305 4.17 20.92 30.06
CA LYS A 305 2.82 20.35 30.14
C LYS A 305 2.43 19.64 28.82
N TRP A 306 2.79 20.21 27.67
CA TRP A 306 2.58 19.55 26.38
C TRP A 306 3.42 18.29 26.23
N MET A 307 4.71 18.33 26.55
CA MET A 307 5.59 17.16 26.51
C MET A 307 5.07 16.04 27.42
N TYR A 308 4.52 16.37 28.59
CA TYR A 308 3.88 15.38 29.44
C TYR A 308 2.67 14.73 28.77
N ARG A 309 1.75 15.52 28.19
CA ARG A 309 0.59 15.01 27.45
C ARG A 309 0.97 14.14 26.27
N LEU A 310 2.03 14.52 25.55
CA LEU A 310 2.56 13.75 24.42
C LEU A 310 3.11 12.39 24.88
N ASN A 311 3.86 12.38 25.97
CA ASN A 311 4.37 11.15 26.56
C ASN A 311 3.24 10.24 27.07
N GLU A 312 2.20 10.76 27.68
CA GLU A 312 1.01 9.99 28.07
C GLU A 312 0.40 9.30 26.83
N GLN A 313 0.26 10.00 25.71
CA GLN A 313 -0.22 9.40 24.46
C GLN A 313 0.68 8.25 24.00
N ILE A 314 2.00 8.44 24.01
CA ILE A 314 2.97 7.41 23.57
C ILE A 314 2.90 6.18 24.48
N GLN A 315 2.77 6.37 25.81
CA GLN A 315 2.66 5.26 26.76
C GLN A 315 1.40 4.39 26.56
N THR A 316 0.32 4.94 26.01
CA THR A 316 -0.89 4.16 25.70
C THR A 316 -0.71 3.17 24.53
N TRP A 317 0.44 3.21 23.85
CA TRP A 317 0.71 2.38 22.67
C TRP A 317 1.53 1.11 22.98
N ILE A 318 2.16 1.10 24.17
CA ILE A 318 2.95 -0.02 24.70
C ILE A 318 2.06 -0.93 25.55
#